data_eff984bd8f6729c3bfcac900d442c1af
#
_entry.id   eff984bd8f6729c3bfcac900d442c1af
#
_cell.length_a   1.000
_cell.length_b   1.000
_cell.length_c   1.000
_cell.angle_alpha   90.00
_cell.angle_beta   90.00
_cell.angle_gamma   90.00
#
_symmetry.space_group_name_H-M   'P 1'
#
loop_
_entity.id
_entity.type
_entity.pdbx_description
1 polymer ?
#
loop_
_entity_poly.entity_id
_entity_poly.type
_entity_poly.pdbx_seq_one_letter_code
_entity_poly.pdbx_strand_id
1 'polypeptide(L)'
;MKSENYNVAIQRINKVVDENSFVEIGALVTARNTDFNLNCEKTPSDGVVTGYGLIDGNLVYVYSQDSTVLNGSIGEMHAEKICKLYEMALKMKAPIIGFIDSIGVRLQESVDALEAIGKIMTMQSKCKGIIPQYLGVFGRCAGVMTTVASLSDFVFVDEKAEFFLNSPDAIESNFKEKMNTSCPIYQGENNGIIDMVEDEESIYSDIRNMITFLPLNNESDVYIGEGTDDLNRVCPSLPNLVKYAHNFIEEIADDNRFFEVKSLYAQGVVTGFIHLNGMAIGIIANNMANLDEDGNDAKQFKDKINTDVCEKMSDFIEFCSGFSVPILTITNINGIEADLKNENNFARHISKVVRTFTKAKVPKVNLITDKAFGSSYIYMNSKSLGADIVLAWDNAQVGTLNADLAVKIMYPTENLATLNEKEKEYKTLQNNVVSAARRGYIDKVISPEDTRKYLIAFFEMLYSKECFE
;
A
#
# COMPACT_ATOMS: atom_id res chain seq x y z
N MET A 1 30.71 -34.64 -6.04
CA MET A 1 31.17 -33.35 -6.54
C MET A 1 29.94 -32.64 -7.06
N LYS A 2 29.35 -31.75 -6.25
CA LYS A 2 28.25 -30.89 -6.68
C LYS A 2 28.87 -29.76 -7.51
N SER A 3 28.51 -29.65 -8.78
CA SER A 3 28.89 -28.53 -9.60
C SER A 3 28.21 -27.28 -8.98
N GLU A 4 29.04 -26.33 -8.58
CA GLU A 4 28.62 -25.00 -8.06
C GLU A 4 28.11 -24.11 -9.19
N ASN A 5 27.08 -24.55 -9.90
CA ASN A 5 26.19 -23.59 -10.55
C ASN A 5 25.07 -23.30 -9.53
N TYR A 6 25.33 -22.32 -8.67
CA TYR A 6 24.30 -21.78 -7.79
C TYR A 6 23.19 -21.21 -8.70
N ASN A 7 22.05 -21.90 -8.73
CA ASN A 7 20.85 -21.44 -9.38
C ASN A 7 20.47 -20.06 -8.81
N VAL A 8 20.26 -19.08 -9.67
CA VAL A 8 19.90 -17.70 -9.29
C VAL A 8 18.69 -17.68 -8.34
N ALA A 9 17.72 -18.56 -8.56
CA ALA A 9 16.54 -18.68 -7.71
C ALA A 9 16.88 -19.03 -6.24
N ILE A 10 17.84 -19.93 -6.01
CA ILE A 10 18.33 -20.27 -4.67
C ILE A 10 19.12 -19.10 -4.05
N GLN A 11 19.91 -18.40 -4.86
CA GLN A 11 20.66 -17.24 -4.38
C GLN A 11 19.70 -16.14 -3.87
N ARG A 12 18.63 -15.83 -4.61
CA ARG A 12 17.59 -14.87 -4.21
C ARG A 12 16.96 -15.27 -2.87
N ILE A 13 16.61 -16.54 -2.70
CA ILE A 13 16.06 -17.03 -1.44
C ILE A 13 17.07 -16.84 -0.30
N ASN A 14 18.31 -17.24 -0.47
CA ASN A 14 19.34 -17.15 0.58
C ASN A 14 19.68 -15.71 0.97
N LYS A 15 19.39 -14.70 0.13
CA LYS A 15 19.58 -13.29 0.46
C LYS A 15 18.46 -12.73 1.34
N VAL A 16 17.25 -13.24 1.20
CA VAL A 16 16.11 -12.76 1.97
C VAL A 16 15.93 -13.47 3.31
N VAL A 17 16.31 -14.77 3.41
CA VAL A 17 16.19 -15.53 4.67
C VAL A 17 17.48 -15.49 5.50
N ASP A 18 17.36 -15.85 6.77
CA ASP A 18 18.49 -15.93 7.69
C ASP A 18 19.49 -17.01 7.23
N GLU A 19 20.77 -16.77 7.48
CA GLU A 19 21.84 -17.67 7.06
C GLU A 19 21.59 -19.12 7.53
N ASN A 20 21.70 -20.07 6.60
CA ASN A 20 21.49 -21.50 6.83
C ASN A 20 20.08 -21.89 7.31
N SER A 21 19.08 -21.02 7.23
CA SER A 21 17.70 -21.34 7.65
C SER A 21 16.85 -21.98 6.55
N PHE A 22 17.24 -21.87 5.27
CA PHE A 22 16.43 -22.33 4.15
C PHE A 22 16.37 -23.87 4.06
N VAL A 23 15.16 -24.39 3.96
CA VAL A 23 14.87 -25.80 3.70
C VAL A 23 14.02 -25.93 2.44
N GLU A 24 14.59 -26.52 1.38
CA GLU A 24 13.90 -26.72 0.11
C GLU A 24 12.84 -27.84 0.21
N ILE A 25 11.68 -27.61 -0.39
CA ILE A 25 10.57 -28.57 -0.52
C ILE A 25 10.31 -28.83 -2.00
N GLY A 26 10.21 -30.11 -2.39
CA GLY A 26 9.89 -30.48 -3.77
C GLY A 26 11.06 -30.36 -4.77
N ALA A 27 12.32 -30.46 -4.31
CA ALA A 27 13.52 -30.35 -5.14
C ALA A 27 13.57 -31.35 -6.31
N LEU A 28 12.93 -32.53 -6.17
CA LEU A 28 12.95 -33.61 -7.19
C LEU A 28 11.73 -33.55 -8.14
N VAL A 29 10.85 -32.57 -8.00
CA VAL A 29 9.74 -32.40 -8.93
C VAL A 29 10.27 -31.93 -10.28
N THR A 30 9.73 -32.49 -11.37
CA THR A 30 10.04 -32.10 -12.74
C THR A 30 8.76 -31.83 -13.50
N ALA A 31 8.86 -31.19 -14.67
CA ALA A 31 7.70 -30.95 -15.53
C ALA A 31 7.02 -32.26 -15.89
N ARG A 32 5.70 -32.21 -16.09
CA ARG A 32 4.94 -33.30 -16.65
C ARG A 32 5.37 -33.52 -18.09
N ASN A 33 5.47 -34.82 -18.48
CA ASN A 33 5.70 -35.13 -19.87
C ASN A 33 4.41 -34.85 -20.69
N THR A 34 4.57 -34.19 -21.83
CA THR A 34 3.46 -33.80 -22.72
C THR A 34 3.65 -34.35 -24.13
N ASP A 35 2.67 -34.24 -25.00
CA ASP A 35 2.73 -34.59 -26.42
C ASP A 35 3.88 -33.91 -27.18
N PHE A 36 4.44 -32.85 -26.62
CA PHE A 36 5.61 -32.12 -27.12
C PHE A 36 6.93 -32.60 -26.53
N ASN A 37 6.96 -33.82 -25.91
CA ASN A 37 8.15 -34.48 -25.36
C ASN A 37 8.99 -33.58 -24.45
N LEU A 38 8.36 -32.91 -23.46
CA LEU A 38 9.08 -32.26 -22.39
C LEU A 38 9.93 -33.29 -21.65
N ASN A 39 11.23 -33.22 -21.83
CA ASN A 39 12.15 -34.13 -21.18
C ASN A 39 12.37 -33.65 -19.74
N CYS A 40 11.95 -34.46 -18.76
CA CYS A 40 12.05 -34.12 -17.34
C CYS A 40 13.48 -33.86 -16.84
N GLU A 41 14.50 -34.39 -17.50
CA GLU A 41 15.91 -34.12 -17.16
C GLU A 41 16.30 -32.65 -17.44
N LYS A 42 15.55 -31.96 -18.32
CA LYS A 42 15.78 -30.58 -18.70
C LYS A 42 14.96 -29.56 -17.87
N THR A 43 14.17 -30.03 -16.92
CA THR A 43 13.27 -29.21 -16.11
C THR A 43 13.49 -29.42 -14.61
N PRO A 44 14.71 -29.14 -14.09
CA PRO A 44 14.99 -29.34 -12.67
C PRO A 44 14.05 -28.47 -11.84
N SER A 45 13.45 -29.06 -10.79
CA SER A 45 12.49 -28.43 -9.88
C SER A 45 11.28 -27.79 -10.59
N ASP A 46 11.05 -28.16 -11.84
CA ASP A 46 10.11 -27.54 -12.79
C ASP A 46 10.20 -26.01 -12.88
N GLY A 47 11.43 -25.47 -12.78
CA GLY A 47 11.70 -24.03 -12.90
C GLY A 47 11.22 -23.17 -11.74
N VAL A 48 10.93 -23.78 -10.57
CA VAL A 48 10.65 -23.03 -9.34
C VAL A 48 11.22 -23.73 -8.11
N VAL A 49 12.01 -23.01 -7.34
CA VAL A 49 12.49 -23.44 -6.02
C VAL A 49 11.46 -23.02 -4.99
N THR A 50 11.05 -23.94 -4.13
CA THR A 50 10.06 -23.71 -3.08
C THR A 50 10.56 -24.25 -1.74
N GLY A 51 10.26 -23.56 -0.64
CA GLY A 51 10.68 -23.99 0.69
C GLY A 51 10.24 -23.04 1.78
N TYR A 52 10.85 -23.18 2.93
CA TYR A 52 10.66 -22.27 4.06
C TYR A 52 12.01 -21.86 4.64
N GLY A 53 12.03 -20.76 5.35
CA GLY A 53 13.19 -20.24 6.06
C GLY A 53 12.76 -19.36 7.23
N LEU A 54 13.71 -18.66 7.82
CA LEU A 54 13.46 -17.69 8.88
C LEU A 54 13.90 -16.31 8.41
N ILE A 55 13.22 -15.28 8.89
CA ILE A 55 13.64 -13.88 8.80
C ILE A 55 13.60 -13.30 10.22
N ASP A 56 14.76 -12.98 10.74
CA ASP A 56 14.93 -12.53 12.13
C ASP A 56 14.20 -13.47 13.12
N GLY A 57 14.30 -14.78 12.86
CA GLY A 57 13.68 -15.85 13.65
C GLY A 57 12.20 -16.13 13.33
N ASN A 58 11.54 -15.32 12.50
CA ASN A 58 10.15 -15.52 12.10
C ASN A 58 10.05 -16.50 10.93
N LEU A 59 9.16 -17.48 11.03
CA LEU A 59 8.91 -18.46 9.95
C LEU A 59 8.31 -17.74 8.73
N VAL A 60 8.90 -17.98 7.55
CA VAL A 60 8.39 -17.55 6.25
C VAL A 60 8.41 -18.67 5.24
N TYR A 61 7.46 -18.68 4.33
CA TYR A 61 7.46 -19.55 3.16
C TYR A 61 7.93 -18.76 1.95
N VAL A 62 8.78 -19.38 1.11
CA VAL A 62 9.38 -18.67 -0.02
C VAL A 62 9.43 -19.54 -1.26
N TYR A 63 9.10 -18.94 -2.40
CA TYR A 63 9.36 -19.54 -3.71
C TYR A 63 10.10 -18.55 -4.61
N SER A 64 10.91 -19.09 -5.52
CA SER A 64 11.66 -18.29 -6.49
C SER A 64 11.67 -18.99 -7.85
N GLN A 65 11.25 -18.29 -8.87
CA GLN A 65 11.26 -18.79 -10.25
C GLN A 65 12.65 -18.73 -10.86
N ASP A 66 12.96 -19.73 -11.67
CA ASP A 66 14.21 -19.88 -12.39
C ASP A 66 13.97 -19.73 -13.88
N SER A 67 14.28 -18.54 -14.41
CA SER A 67 14.13 -18.25 -15.84
C SER A 67 15.07 -19.04 -16.74
N THR A 68 16.08 -19.73 -16.22
CA THR A 68 16.94 -20.63 -17.00
C THR A 68 16.21 -21.89 -17.42
N VAL A 69 15.13 -22.26 -16.72
CA VAL A 69 14.26 -23.41 -17.02
C VAL A 69 13.03 -22.93 -17.79
N LEU A 70 12.98 -23.19 -19.09
CA LEU A 70 11.87 -22.84 -19.98
C LEU A 70 11.40 -21.36 -19.84
N ASN A 71 12.35 -20.44 -19.66
CA ASN A 71 12.13 -18.99 -19.42
C ASN A 71 11.20 -18.70 -18.22
N GLY A 72 11.25 -19.54 -17.17
CA GLY A 72 10.39 -19.40 -16.01
C GLY A 72 8.89 -19.65 -16.29
N SER A 73 8.54 -20.22 -17.46
CA SER A 73 7.14 -20.45 -17.81
C SER A 73 6.47 -21.46 -16.86
N ILE A 74 5.22 -21.16 -16.53
CA ILE A 74 4.44 -21.91 -15.55
C ILE A 74 3.71 -23.07 -16.24
N GLY A 75 4.01 -24.29 -15.82
CA GLY A 75 3.27 -25.51 -16.12
C GLY A 75 2.55 -26.05 -14.89
N GLU A 76 1.94 -27.23 -15.05
CA GLU A 76 1.13 -27.85 -14.00
C GLU A 76 1.95 -28.12 -12.72
N MET A 77 3.11 -28.77 -12.84
CA MET A 77 3.92 -29.13 -11.67
C MET A 77 4.59 -27.92 -11.00
N HIS A 78 4.96 -26.91 -11.80
CA HIS A 78 5.42 -25.60 -11.29
C HIS A 78 4.36 -24.98 -10.37
N ALA A 79 3.13 -24.88 -10.85
CA ALA A 79 2.03 -24.30 -10.09
C ALA A 79 1.64 -25.16 -8.87
N GLU A 80 1.62 -26.48 -8.99
CA GLU A 80 1.32 -27.37 -7.86
C GLU A 80 2.34 -27.20 -6.70
N LYS A 81 3.61 -26.96 -7.00
CA LYS A 81 4.62 -26.64 -5.98
C LYS A 81 4.28 -25.33 -5.25
N ILE A 82 3.94 -24.28 -5.99
CA ILE A 82 3.55 -22.99 -5.42
C ILE A 82 2.26 -23.14 -4.60
N CYS A 83 1.22 -23.81 -5.12
CA CYS A 83 -0.04 -24.03 -4.41
C CYS A 83 0.17 -24.78 -3.09
N LYS A 84 1.00 -25.84 -3.11
CA LYS A 84 1.33 -26.58 -1.89
C LYS A 84 2.03 -25.70 -0.86
N LEU A 85 2.89 -24.80 -1.32
CA LEU A 85 3.56 -23.84 -0.44
C LEU A 85 2.55 -22.87 0.22
N TYR A 86 1.61 -22.33 -0.55
CA TYR A 86 0.51 -21.52 -0.03
C TYR A 86 -0.35 -22.27 0.99
N GLU A 87 -0.66 -23.54 0.73
CA GLU A 87 -1.39 -24.39 1.70
C GLU A 87 -0.64 -24.55 3.02
N MET A 88 0.67 -24.71 2.96
CA MET A 88 1.51 -24.84 4.17
C MET A 88 1.59 -23.51 4.90
N ALA A 89 1.84 -22.41 4.20
CA ALA A 89 1.88 -21.05 4.76
C ALA A 89 0.56 -20.72 5.48
N LEU A 90 -0.58 -21.01 4.85
CA LEU A 90 -1.90 -20.77 5.43
C LEU A 90 -2.14 -21.62 6.69
N LYS A 91 -1.72 -22.90 6.69
CA LYS A 91 -1.84 -23.77 7.88
C LYS A 91 -1.00 -23.31 9.05
N MET A 92 0.17 -22.76 8.76
CA MET A 92 1.10 -22.25 9.78
C MET A 92 0.88 -20.78 10.12
N LYS A 93 -0.03 -20.10 9.39
CA LYS A 93 -0.28 -18.66 9.51
C LYS A 93 1.02 -17.84 9.42
N ALA A 94 1.87 -18.18 8.47
CA ALA A 94 3.16 -17.54 8.24
C ALA A 94 3.15 -16.77 6.91
N PRO A 95 3.87 -15.65 6.79
CA PRO A 95 4.00 -14.89 5.56
C PRO A 95 4.55 -15.73 4.40
N ILE A 96 4.17 -15.35 3.18
CA ILE A 96 4.69 -15.97 1.98
C ILE A 96 5.39 -14.92 1.10
N ILE A 97 6.56 -15.30 0.57
CA ILE A 97 7.40 -14.48 -0.31
C ILE A 97 7.49 -15.19 -1.66
N GLY A 98 7.21 -14.47 -2.74
CA GLY A 98 7.36 -14.97 -4.12
C GLY A 98 8.37 -14.13 -4.89
N PHE A 99 9.29 -14.77 -5.61
CA PHE A 99 10.18 -14.10 -6.54
C PHE A 99 9.84 -14.52 -7.97
N ILE A 100 9.41 -13.52 -8.76
CA ILE A 100 8.93 -13.70 -10.13
C ILE A 100 10.03 -13.39 -11.13
N ASP A 101 10.20 -14.32 -12.07
CA ASP A 101 10.99 -14.17 -13.28
C ASP A 101 10.40 -15.10 -14.34
N SER A 102 9.27 -14.69 -14.97
CA SER A 102 8.44 -15.58 -15.78
C SER A 102 7.83 -14.87 -16.99
N ILE A 103 7.86 -15.57 -18.12
CA ILE A 103 7.12 -15.17 -19.33
C ILE A 103 5.63 -15.58 -19.30
N GLY A 104 5.16 -16.19 -18.21
CA GLY A 104 3.77 -16.61 -18.04
C GLY A 104 3.51 -18.07 -18.41
N VAL A 105 2.48 -18.34 -19.20
CA VAL A 105 1.97 -19.69 -19.52
C VAL A 105 2.98 -20.54 -20.29
N ARG A 106 3.17 -21.78 -19.88
CA ARG A 106 3.94 -22.80 -20.62
C ARG A 106 3.12 -23.33 -21.78
N LEU A 107 3.47 -22.94 -23.01
CA LEU A 107 2.70 -23.27 -24.21
C LEU A 107 2.62 -24.78 -24.49
N GLN A 108 3.65 -25.54 -24.11
CA GLN A 108 3.69 -26.99 -24.28
C GLN A 108 2.66 -27.74 -23.43
N GLU A 109 2.12 -27.11 -22.40
CA GLU A 109 1.09 -27.67 -21.53
C GLU A 109 -0.31 -27.07 -21.79
N SER A 110 -0.39 -26.06 -22.67
CA SER A 110 -1.64 -25.49 -23.16
C SER A 110 -2.64 -25.12 -22.05
N VAL A 111 -3.86 -25.65 -22.10
CA VAL A 111 -4.93 -25.35 -21.13
C VAL A 111 -4.61 -25.82 -19.71
N ASP A 112 -3.82 -26.89 -19.56
CA ASP A 112 -3.41 -27.39 -18.24
C ASP A 112 -2.57 -26.35 -17.49
N ALA A 113 -1.71 -25.61 -18.20
CA ALA A 113 -0.95 -24.50 -17.63
C ALA A 113 -1.84 -23.32 -17.23
N LEU A 114 -2.90 -23.01 -17.99
CA LEU A 114 -3.86 -21.97 -17.64
C LEU A 114 -4.64 -22.34 -16.36
N GLU A 115 -5.15 -23.55 -16.27
CA GLU A 115 -5.83 -24.07 -15.08
C GLU A 115 -4.90 -24.08 -13.85
N ALA A 116 -3.64 -24.43 -14.06
CA ALA A 116 -2.62 -24.42 -13.02
C ALA A 116 -2.37 -23.00 -12.45
N ILE A 117 -2.28 -21.98 -13.30
CA ILE A 117 -2.17 -20.59 -12.87
C ILE A 117 -3.44 -20.15 -12.13
N GLY A 118 -4.62 -20.55 -12.61
CA GLY A 118 -5.89 -20.31 -11.93
C GLY A 118 -5.92 -20.86 -10.50
N LYS A 119 -5.27 -22.03 -10.25
CA LYS A 119 -5.11 -22.58 -8.89
C LYS A 119 -4.23 -21.67 -8.02
N ILE A 120 -3.12 -21.12 -8.54
CA ILE A 120 -2.28 -20.15 -7.81
C ILE A 120 -3.12 -18.94 -7.39
N MET A 121 -3.86 -18.32 -8.33
CA MET A 121 -4.72 -17.18 -8.04
C MET A 121 -5.78 -17.49 -6.97
N THR A 122 -6.34 -18.70 -7.01
CA THR A 122 -7.30 -19.17 -6.00
C THR A 122 -6.65 -19.27 -4.62
N MET A 123 -5.42 -19.79 -4.55
CA MET A 123 -4.70 -19.88 -3.27
C MET A 123 -4.33 -18.50 -2.73
N GLN A 124 -3.83 -17.58 -3.58
CA GLN A 124 -3.56 -16.20 -3.19
C GLN A 124 -4.82 -15.51 -2.63
N SER A 125 -5.95 -15.66 -3.32
CA SER A 125 -7.23 -15.08 -2.88
C SER A 125 -7.69 -15.65 -1.53
N LYS A 126 -7.44 -16.93 -1.24
CA LYS A 126 -7.75 -17.55 0.06
C LYS A 126 -6.83 -17.04 1.18
N CYS A 127 -5.62 -16.63 0.86
CA CYS A 127 -4.65 -16.10 1.82
C CYS A 127 -4.87 -14.62 2.13
N LYS A 128 -5.59 -13.89 1.26
CA LYS A 128 -5.84 -12.44 1.41
C LYS A 128 -6.48 -12.12 2.76
N GLY A 129 -5.86 -11.21 3.52
CA GLY A 129 -6.30 -10.82 4.86
C GLY A 129 -6.11 -11.90 5.94
N ILE A 130 -5.35 -12.97 5.67
CA ILE A 130 -5.01 -14.01 6.65
C ILE A 130 -3.49 -14.07 6.88
N ILE A 131 -2.70 -14.14 5.81
CA ILE A 131 -1.25 -14.09 5.84
C ILE A 131 -0.75 -13.05 4.82
N PRO A 132 0.25 -12.23 5.15
CA PRO A 132 0.82 -11.27 4.21
C PRO A 132 1.53 -11.97 3.05
N GLN A 133 1.36 -11.42 1.85
CA GLN A 133 1.92 -11.93 0.61
C GLN A 133 2.84 -10.89 -0.01
N TYR A 134 4.15 -11.16 0.00
CA TYR A 134 5.19 -10.29 -0.55
C TYR A 134 5.67 -10.83 -1.89
N LEU A 135 5.77 -9.97 -2.88
CA LEU A 135 6.22 -10.38 -4.22
C LEU A 135 7.38 -9.50 -4.70
N GLY A 136 8.50 -10.11 -5.06
CA GLY A 136 9.63 -9.47 -5.73
C GLY A 136 9.69 -9.85 -7.20
N VAL A 137 9.82 -8.90 -8.11
CA VAL A 137 9.97 -9.13 -9.56
C VAL A 137 11.38 -8.74 -9.97
N PHE A 138 12.19 -9.71 -10.39
CA PHE A 138 13.61 -9.51 -10.73
C PHE A 138 13.94 -9.69 -12.21
N GLY A 139 13.00 -10.20 -13.01
CA GLY A 139 13.15 -10.37 -14.43
C GLY A 139 11.85 -9.98 -15.13
N ARG A 140 11.14 -10.96 -15.70
CA ARG A 140 9.88 -10.70 -16.38
C ARG A 140 8.68 -11.06 -15.52
N CYS A 141 7.71 -10.14 -15.49
CA CYS A 141 6.36 -10.38 -15.02
C CYS A 141 5.41 -10.10 -16.17
N ALA A 142 5.17 -11.12 -17.00
CA ALA A 142 4.51 -10.96 -18.29
C ALA A 142 3.11 -11.59 -18.34
N GLY A 143 2.20 -10.95 -19.05
CA GLY A 143 0.85 -11.46 -19.31
C GLY A 143 0.08 -11.72 -18.02
N VAL A 144 -0.42 -12.94 -17.88
CA VAL A 144 -1.23 -13.37 -16.72
C VAL A 144 -0.50 -13.24 -15.36
N MET A 145 0.84 -13.16 -15.38
CA MET A 145 1.63 -12.97 -14.15
C MET A 145 1.40 -11.60 -13.50
N THR A 146 1.00 -10.59 -14.27
CA THR A 146 0.61 -9.29 -13.70
C THR A 146 -0.64 -9.42 -12.83
N THR A 147 -1.57 -10.33 -13.16
CA THR A 147 -2.73 -10.62 -12.31
C THR A 147 -2.31 -11.37 -11.04
N VAL A 148 -1.36 -12.31 -11.14
CA VAL A 148 -0.76 -12.98 -9.96
C VAL A 148 -0.08 -11.95 -9.05
N ALA A 149 0.64 -10.99 -9.62
CA ALA A 149 1.24 -9.90 -8.86
C ALA A 149 0.19 -9.02 -8.16
N SER A 150 -0.86 -8.63 -8.87
CA SER A 150 -1.96 -7.80 -8.34
C SER A 150 -2.75 -8.44 -7.18
N LEU A 151 -2.72 -9.77 -7.05
CA LEU A 151 -3.36 -10.49 -5.94
C LEU A 151 -2.51 -10.52 -4.67
N SER A 152 -1.22 -10.20 -4.76
CA SER A 152 -0.34 -10.08 -3.58
C SER A 152 -0.66 -8.82 -2.78
N ASP A 153 -0.16 -8.74 -1.54
CA ASP A 153 -0.37 -7.57 -0.69
C ASP A 153 0.67 -6.47 -0.98
N PHE A 154 1.92 -6.87 -1.26
CA PHE A 154 3.01 -5.95 -1.59
C PHE A 154 3.81 -6.46 -2.79
N VAL A 155 4.11 -5.56 -3.73
CA VAL A 155 4.81 -5.86 -4.99
C VAL A 155 6.01 -4.93 -5.15
N PHE A 156 7.20 -5.52 -5.06
CA PHE A 156 8.48 -4.86 -5.28
C PHE A 156 9.02 -5.23 -6.65
N VAL A 157 9.51 -4.30 -7.40
CA VAL A 157 9.99 -4.55 -8.77
C VAL A 157 11.40 -4.00 -8.94
N ASP A 158 12.34 -4.84 -9.37
CA ASP A 158 13.67 -4.40 -9.74
C ASP A 158 13.58 -3.39 -10.90
N GLU A 159 14.33 -2.30 -10.83
CA GLU A 159 14.34 -1.23 -11.84
C GLU A 159 14.70 -1.71 -13.25
N LYS A 160 15.36 -2.88 -13.38
CA LYS A 160 15.75 -3.52 -14.63
C LYS A 160 14.76 -4.58 -15.10
N ALA A 161 13.74 -4.88 -14.30
CA ALA A 161 12.72 -5.85 -14.65
C ALA A 161 11.76 -5.34 -15.74
N GLU A 162 10.96 -6.25 -16.28
CA GLU A 162 9.87 -5.94 -17.21
C GLU A 162 8.53 -6.35 -16.60
N PHE A 163 7.61 -5.40 -16.49
CA PHE A 163 6.27 -5.65 -15.94
C PHE A 163 5.22 -5.25 -16.98
N PHE A 164 4.50 -6.20 -17.57
CA PHE A 164 3.52 -5.89 -18.62
C PHE A 164 2.46 -6.97 -18.82
N LEU A 165 1.23 -6.55 -19.07
CA LEU A 165 0.15 -7.43 -19.52
C LEU A 165 0.30 -7.79 -21.01
N ASN A 166 0.52 -6.78 -21.85
CA ASN A 166 0.81 -6.92 -23.28
C ASN A 166 2.17 -6.28 -23.58
N SER A 167 2.96 -6.95 -24.43
CA SER A 167 4.24 -6.38 -24.89
C SER A 167 4.02 -4.97 -25.45
N PRO A 168 4.94 -4.02 -25.20
CA PRO A 168 4.86 -2.65 -25.74
C PRO A 168 4.59 -2.60 -27.24
N ASP A 169 5.17 -3.54 -28.00
CA ASP A 169 4.98 -3.63 -29.46
C ASP A 169 3.59 -4.14 -29.89
N ALA A 170 2.87 -4.81 -28.99
CA ALA A 170 1.53 -5.33 -29.26
C ALA A 170 0.41 -4.32 -28.96
N ILE A 171 0.74 -3.16 -28.36
CA ILE A 171 -0.24 -2.13 -28.00
C ILE A 171 -0.48 -1.24 -29.22
N GLU A 172 -1.70 -1.29 -29.81
CA GLU A 172 -2.05 -0.56 -31.04
C GLU A 172 -1.78 0.94 -30.99
N SER A 173 -2.02 1.59 -29.85
CA SER A 173 -1.78 3.02 -29.67
C SER A 173 -0.30 3.39 -29.55
N ASN A 174 0.58 2.42 -29.28
CA ASN A 174 2.00 2.67 -29.02
C ASN A 174 2.85 2.81 -30.28
N PHE A 175 2.32 2.46 -31.46
CA PHE A 175 3.06 2.56 -32.72
C PHE A 175 3.59 3.96 -33.04
N LYS A 176 2.91 5.00 -32.59
CA LYS A 176 3.28 6.40 -32.84
C LYS A 176 4.29 6.95 -31.84
N GLU A 177 4.16 6.59 -30.58
CA GLU A 177 4.92 7.19 -29.47
C GLU A 177 6.10 6.33 -29.02
N LYS A 178 6.08 5.03 -29.34
CA LYS A 178 7.12 4.05 -28.95
C LYS A 178 7.50 4.12 -27.46
N MET A 179 6.49 4.21 -26.60
CA MET A 179 6.69 4.22 -25.16
C MET A 179 7.07 2.83 -24.68
N ASN A 180 8.02 2.75 -23.77
CA ASN A 180 8.34 1.50 -23.06
C ASN A 180 7.34 1.28 -21.91
N THR A 181 6.18 0.74 -22.25
CA THR A 181 5.11 0.45 -21.27
C THR A 181 5.42 -0.75 -20.39
N SER A 182 6.53 -1.48 -20.59
CA SER A 182 6.98 -2.54 -19.69
C SER A 182 7.93 -2.04 -18.59
N CYS A 183 8.33 -0.77 -18.64
CA CYS A 183 9.21 -0.16 -17.66
C CYS A 183 8.54 -0.14 -16.26
N PRO A 184 9.21 -0.61 -15.20
CA PRO A 184 8.65 -0.63 -13.84
C PRO A 184 8.17 0.73 -13.34
N ILE A 185 8.92 1.80 -13.60
CA ILE A 185 8.53 3.17 -13.21
C ILE A 185 7.23 3.57 -13.91
N TYR A 186 7.13 3.35 -15.25
CA TYR A 186 5.89 3.65 -15.97
C TYR A 186 4.70 2.89 -15.41
N GLN A 187 4.86 1.61 -15.11
CA GLN A 187 3.81 0.79 -14.53
C GLN A 187 3.48 1.25 -13.09
N GLY A 188 4.48 1.54 -12.27
CA GLY A 188 4.30 2.05 -10.91
C GLY A 188 3.50 3.36 -10.86
N GLU A 189 3.73 4.26 -11.81
CA GLU A 189 2.98 5.54 -11.90
C GLU A 189 1.53 5.37 -12.37
N ASN A 190 1.19 4.28 -13.09
CA ASN A 190 -0.06 4.21 -13.84
C ASN A 190 -1.03 3.10 -13.40
N ASN A 191 -0.57 2.00 -12.78
CA ASN A 191 -1.43 0.85 -12.53
C ASN A 191 -1.77 0.59 -11.05
N GLY A 192 -1.08 1.24 -10.11
CA GLY A 192 -1.32 1.09 -8.68
C GLY A 192 -1.07 -0.32 -8.12
N ILE A 193 -0.39 -1.21 -8.86
CA ILE A 193 -0.04 -2.57 -8.43
C ILE A 193 1.31 -2.55 -7.70
N ILE A 194 2.28 -1.81 -8.24
CA ILE A 194 3.66 -1.79 -7.77
C ILE A 194 3.76 -0.87 -6.55
N ASP A 195 4.27 -1.40 -5.46
CA ASP A 195 4.50 -0.64 -4.24
C ASP A 195 5.83 0.12 -4.29
N MET A 196 6.91 -0.53 -4.73
CA MET A 196 8.23 0.07 -4.84
C MET A 196 8.97 -0.40 -6.09
N VAL A 197 9.78 0.50 -6.68
CA VAL A 197 10.72 0.20 -7.77
C VAL A 197 12.11 0.55 -7.28
N GLU A 198 12.97 -0.45 -7.13
CA GLU A 198 14.28 -0.34 -6.49
C GLU A 198 15.28 -1.34 -7.10
N ASP A 199 16.52 -1.31 -6.64
CA ASP A 199 17.49 -2.34 -6.97
C ASP A 199 17.25 -3.66 -6.18
N GLU A 200 17.77 -4.76 -6.69
CA GLU A 200 17.55 -6.11 -6.15
C GLU A 200 17.94 -6.25 -4.67
N GLU A 201 19.02 -5.60 -4.20
CA GLU A 201 19.47 -5.70 -2.79
C GLU A 201 18.55 -4.91 -1.86
N SER A 202 18.07 -3.75 -2.28
CA SER A 202 17.08 -2.95 -1.54
C SER A 202 15.77 -3.71 -1.36
N ILE A 203 15.27 -4.40 -2.40
CA ILE A 203 14.07 -5.24 -2.33
C ILE A 203 14.19 -6.32 -1.24
N TYR A 204 15.33 -7.01 -1.14
CA TYR A 204 15.52 -8.01 -0.08
C TYR A 204 15.50 -7.38 1.30
N SER A 205 16.15 -6.23 1.46
CA SER A 205 16.17 -5.49 2.72
C SER A 205 14.75 -5.05 3.13
N ASP A 206 13.96 -4.54 2.19
CA ASP A 206 12.63 -4.03 2.46
C ASP A 206 11.62 -5.13 2.77
N ILE A 207 11.69 -6.26 2.09
CA ILE A 207 10.89 -7.45 2.45
C ILE A 207 11.21 -7.90 3.87
N ARG A 208 12.50 -8.01 4.23
CA ARG A 208 12.92 -8.35 5.59
C ARG A 208 12.40 -7.35 6.62
N ASN A 209 12.60 -6.07 6.34
CA ASN A 209 12.14 -4.98 7.20
C ASN A 209 10.62 -5.02 7.39
N MET A 210 9.83 -5.17 6.32
CA MET A 210 8.36 -5.22 6.43
C MET A 210 7.86 -6.42 7.24
N ILE A 211 8.50 -7.59 7.12
CA ILE A 211 8.15 -8.78 7.92
C ILE A 211 8.39 -8.55 9.42
N THR A 212 9.39 -7.77 9.77
CA THR A 212 9.68 -7.42 11.17
C THR A 212 8.91 -6.18 11.66
N PHE A 213 8.32 -5.42 10.75
CA PHE A 213 7.62 -4.17 11.03
C PHE A 213 6.10 -4.31 11.10
N LEU A 214 5.54 -5.37 10.49
CA LEU A 214 4.09 -5.61 10.38
C LEU A 214 3.69 -6.93 11.06
N PRO A 215 2.40 -7.10 11.41
CA PRO A 215 1.87 -8.36 11.90
C PRO A 215 2.14 -9.52 10.92
N LEU A 216 2.58 -10.66 11.43
CA LEU A 216 2.89 -11.85 10.62
C LEU A 216 1.64 -12.56 10.07
N ASN A 217 0.48 -12.30 10.66
CA ASN A 217 -0.82 -12.82 10.22
C ASN A 217 -1.95 -12.01 10.87
N ASN A 218 -3.18 -12.31 10.51
CA ASN A 218 -4.37 -11.61 11.02
C ASN A 218 -4.71 -11.81 12.50
N GLU A 219 -4.02 -12.72 13.17
CA GLU A 219 -4.17 -13.00 14.62
C GLU A 219 -2.96 -12.50 15.42
N SER A 220 -1.92 -12.02 14.74
CA SER A 220 -0.74 -11.44 15.41
C SER A 220 -1.07 -10.09 16.03
N ASP A 221 -0.38 -9.80 17.15
CA ASP A 221 -0.46 -8.48 17.78
C ASP A 221 0.11 -7.39 16.85
N VAL A 222 -0.41 -6.19 17.01
CA VAL A 222 0.10 -4.98 16.33
C VAL A 222 1.23 -4.32 17.12
N TYR A 223 1.43 -4.68 18.38
CA TYR A 223 2.64 -4.33 19.14
C TYR A 223 3.79 -5.27 18.73
N ILE A 224 4.74 -4.74 17.96
CA ILE A 224 5.81 -5.53 17.33
C ILE A 224 7.16 -5.28 18.00
N GLY A 225 7.29 -4.19 18.74
CA GLY A 225 8.52 -3.83 19.43
C GLY A 225 8.26 -3.09 20.75
N GLU A 226 9.34 -2.91 21.53
CA GLU A 226 9.30 -1.97 22.65
C GLU A 226 9.38 -0.55 22.07
N GLY A 227 8.50 0.35 22.52
CA GLY A 227 8.59 1.76 22.16
C GLY A 227 9.89 2.35 22.73
N THR A 228 10.82 2.70 21.86
CA THR A 228 12.13 3.23 22.22
C THR A 228 12.16 4.75 22.32
N ASP A 229 11.20 5.41 21.67
CA ASP A 229 11.10 6.87 21.58
C ASP A 229 10.30 7.47 22.75
N ASP A 230 10.60 8.71 23.14
CA ASP A 230 9.90 9.40 24.23
C ASP A 230 8.41 9.62 23.89
N LEU A 231 7.53 9.07 24.72
CA LEU A 231 6.07 9.19 24.59
C LEU A 231 5.59 10.66 24.61
N ASN A 232 6.33 11.52 25.28
CA ASN A 232 5.99 12.94 25.41
C ASN A 232 6.81 13.83 24.46
N ARG A 233 7.52 13.25 23.51
CA ARG A 233 8.27 14.02 22.51
C ARG A 233 7.35 15.02 21.82
N VAL A 234 7.68 16.29 21.91
CA VAL A 234 7.01 17.38 21.20
C VAL A 234 7.56 17.51 19.78
N CYS A 235 6.71 17.87 18.85
CA CYS A 235 7.04 17.97 17.43
C CYS A 235 6.82 19.42 16.94
N PRO A 236 7.72 20.37 17.26
CA PRO A 236 7.51 21.80 16.98
C PRO A 236 7.61 22.15 15.49
N SER A 237 8.16 21.26 14.67
CA SER A 237 8.31 21.42 13.21
C SER A 237 7.01 21.17 12.43
N LEU A 238 6.05 20.42 12.99
CA LEU A 238 4.83 19.99 12.29
C LEU A 238 4.03 21.09 11.61
N PRO A 239 3.87 22.31 12.18
CA PRO A 239 3.17 23.40 11.49
C PRO A 239 3.77 23.77 10.13
N ASN A 240 5.07 23.58 9.96
CA ASN A 240 5.78 23.88 8.72
C ASN A 240 5.71 22.71 7.72
N LEU A 241 5.34 21.52 8.17
CA LEU A 241 5.32 20.29 7.39
C LEU A 241 3.93 19.92 6.84
N VAL A 242 2.91 20.75 7.03
CA VAL A 242 1.52 20.48 6.62
C VAL A 242 1.35 20.13 5.13
N LYS A 243 2.27 20.60 4.27
CA LYS A 243 2.25 20.32 2.83
C LYS A 243 3.04 19.05 2.45
N TYR A 244 3.96 18.60 3.31
CA TYR A 244 4.97 17.59 3.04
C TYR A 244 4.67 16.35 3.86
N ALA A 245 3.82 15.49 3.32
CA ALA A 245 3.30 14.34 4.06
C ALA A 245 4.41 13.39 4.55
N HIS A 246 5.45 13.15 3.76
CA HIS A 246 6.57 12.30 4.16
C HIS A 246 7.26 12.81 5.42
N ASN A 247 7.72 14.07 5.39
CA ASN A 247 8.43 14.67 6.51
C ASN A 247 7.52 14.80 7.76
N PHE A 248 6.21 15.05 7.54
CA PHE A 248 5.24 15.07 8.63
C PHE A 248 5.12 13.70 9.30
N ILE A 249 5.01 12.64 8.50
CA ILE A 249 4.88 11.27 8.99
C ILE A 249 6.15 10.83 9.73
N GLU A 250 7.32 11.09 9.16
CA GLU A 250 8.60 10.81 9.81
C GLU A 250 8.73 11.53 11.17
N GLU A 251 8.33 12.80 11.26
CA GLU A 251 8.40 13.58 12.49
C GLU A 251 7.56 12.99 13.63
N ILE A 252 6.41 12.36 13.34
CA ILE A 252 5.56 11.74 14.36
C ILE A 252 5.91 10.28 14.64
N ALA A 253 6.62 9.60 13.72
CA ALA A 253 6.95 8.18 13.83
C ALA A 253 8.00 7.91 14.92
N ASP A 254 7.96 6.70 15.49
CA ASP A 254 9.04 6.21 16.34
C ASP A 254 10.32 6.11 15.51
N ASP A 255 11.43 6.63 16.03
CA ASP A 255 12.75 6.64 15.38
C ASP A 255 12.75 7.25 13.97
N ASN A 256 11.76 8.08 13.63
CA ASN A 256 11.53 8.68 12.32
C ASN A 256 11.43 7.63 11.18
N ARG A 257 10.99 6.41 11.49
CA ARG A 257 10.89 5.32 10.51
C ARG A 257 9.52 5.30 9.87
N PHE A 258 9.50 5.41 8.54
CA PHE A 258 8.31 5.35 7.72
C PHE A 258 8.51 4.37 6.56
N PHE A 259 7.57 3.45 6.37
CA PHE A 259 7.49 2.55 5.23
C PHE A 259 6.37 3.01 4.30
N GLU A 260 6.73 3.68 3.20
CA GLU A 260 5.77 4.05 2.17
C GLU A 260 5.41 2.85 1.29
N VAL A 261 4.15 2.77 0.85
CA VAL A 261 3.67 1.82 -0.16
C VAL A 261 3.01 2.57 -1.31
N LYS A 262 3.14 2.05 -2.54
CA LYS A 262 2.67 2.70 -3.78
C LYS A 262 3.22 4.11 -3.94
N SER A 263 4.53 4.27 -3.70
CA SER A 263 5.22 5.57 -3.67
C SER A 263 5.13 6.34 -5.00
N LEU A 264 5.07 5.65 -6.13
CA LEU A 264 4.94 6.26 -7.46
C LEU A 264 3.49 6.54 -7.86
N TYR A 265 2.51 5.80 -7.29
CA TYR A 265 1.10 5.90 -7.69
C TYR A 265 0.33 6.91 -6.85
N ALA A 266 -0.50 7.73 -7.52
CA ALA A 266 -1.41 8.67 -6.86
C ALA A 266 -0.77 9.48 -5.72
N GLN A 267 0.37 10.11 -5.99
CA GLN A 267 1.27 10.77 -5.02
C GLN A 267 0.64 11.95 -4.25
N GLY A 268 -0.55 12.42 -4.65
CA GLY A 268 -1.35 13.39 -3.88
C GLY A 268 -1.88 12.82 -2.54
N VAL A 269 -1.73 11.51 -2.32
CA VAL A 269 -1.93 10.85 -1.03
C VAL A 269 -0.78 9.86 -0.80
N VAL A 270 -0.17 9.96 0.36
CA VAL A 270 0.86 9.05 0.86
C VAL A 270 0.19 7.98 1.71
N THR A 271 0.56 6.71 1.48
CA THR A 271 0.14 5.56 2.28
C THR A 271 1.35 4.77 2.73
N GLY A 272 1.33 4.22 3.93
CA GLY A 272 2.43 3.43 4.47
C GLY A 272 2.26 3.15 5.95
N PHE A 273 3.32 2.72 6.59
CA PHE A 273 3.30 2.26 7.96
C PHE A 273 4.34 2.96 8.83
N ILE A 274 3.98 3.25 10.06
CA ILE A 274 4.88 3.73 11.12
C ILE A 274 4.68 2.92 12.38
N HIS A 275 5.57 3.08 13.35
CA HIS A 275 5.30 2.70 14.73
C HIS A 275 5.00 3.94 15.58
N LEU A 276 4.06 3.78 16.52
CA LEU A 276 3.78 4.73 17.59
C LEU A 276 3.79 3.96 18.91
N ASN A 277 4.79 4.20 19.74
CA ASN A 277 5.06 3.42 20.95
C ASN A 277 5.14 1.90 20.69
N GLY A 278 5.81 1.52 19.60
CA GLY A 278 5.96 0.13 19.17
C GLY A 278 4.71 -0.50 18.51
N MET A 279 3.59 0.21 18.44
CA MET A 279 2.38 -0.24 17.74
C MET A 279 2.46 0.10 16.25
N ALA A 280 2.28 -0.88 15.38
CA ALA A 280 2.18 -0.68 13.93
C ALA A 280 0.90 0.07 13.57
N ILE A 281 1.01 1.18 12.86
CA ILE A 281 -0.09 2.05 12.44
C ILE A 281 -0.02 2.27 10.93
N GLY A 282 -1.12 2.04 10.23
CA GLY A 282 -1.28 2.41 8.82
C GLY A 282 -1.62 3.90 8.68
N ILE A 283 -0.90 4.59 7.79
CA ILE A 283 -1.07 6.03 7.55
C ILE A 283 -1.69 6.27 6.18
N ILE A 284 -2.64 7.19 6.13
CA ILE A 284 -3.17 7.79 4.90
C ILE A 284 -3.09 9.31 5.06
N ALA A 285 -2.20 9.97 4.34
CA ALA A 285 -1.98 11.41 4.47
C ALA A 285 -2.14 12.14 3.13
N ASN A 286 -2.86 13.26 3.14
CA ASN A 286 -2.87 14.15 1.97
C ASN A 286 -1.49 14.78 1.79
N ASN A 287 -0.99 14.79 0.55
CA ASN A 287 0.30 15.32 0.16
C ASN A 287 0.14 16.46 -0.85
N MET A 288 0.74 17.60 -0.59
CA MET A 288 0.66 18.77 -1.49
C MET A 288 1.97 19.04 -2.21
N ALA A 289 3.10 18.60 -1.66
CA ALA A 289 4.40 18.75 -2.30
C ALA A 289 5.40 17.75 -1.74
N ASN A 290 6.42 17.43 -2.55
CA ASN A 290 7.61 16.73 -2.10
C ASN A 290 8.77 17.73 -2.07
N LEU A 291 9.68 17.57 -1.11
CA LEU A 291 10.93 18.35 -1.04
C LEU A 291 12.01 17.65 -1.86
N ASP A 292 12.89 18.45 -2.46
CA ASP A 292 14.16 17.99 -3.01
C ASP A 292 15.24 17.90 -1.91
N GLU A 293 16.44 17.46 -2.28
CA GLU A 293 17.58 17.36 -1.35
C GLU A 293 18.02 18.71 -0.77
N ASP A 294 17.70 19.81 -1.45
CA ASP A 294 17.98 21.18 -1.03
C ASP A 294 16.86 21.79 -0.17
N GLY A 295 15.76 21.06 0.04
CA GLY A 295 14.61 21.49 0.83
C GLY A 295 13.64 22.42 0.10
N ASN A 296 13.65 22.43 -1.25
CA ASN A 296 12.69 23.16 -2.06
C ASN A 296 11.57 22.27 -2.57
N ASP A 297 10.43 22.87 -2.98
CA ASP A 297 9.32 22.14 -3.60
C ASP A 297 9.77 21.49 -4.94
N ALA A 298 10.00 20.18 -4.95
CA ALA A 298 10.39 19.43 -6.13
C ALA A 298 9.20 19.11 -7.02
N LYS A 299 8.09 18.66 -6.42
CA LYS A 299 6.85 18.29 -7.11
C LYS A 299 5.66 18.75 -6.28
N GLN A 300 4.69 19.35 -6.94
CA GLN A 300 3.46 19.82 -6.28
C GLN A 300 2.26 19.00 -6.73
N PHE A 301 1.32 18.78 -5.81
CA PHE A 301 0.09 18.02 -6.03
C PHE A 301 -1.12 18.89 -5.69
N LYS A 302 -2.26 18.54 -6.27
CA LYS A 302 -3.53 19.22 -5.96
C LYS A 302 -4.04 18.79 -4.58
N ASP A 303 -4.57 19.73 -3.82
CA ASP A 303 -5.27 19.51 -2.56
C ASP A 303 -6.68 18.88 -2.76
N LYS A 304 -6.80 17.88 -3.62
CA LYS A 304 -8.08 17.29 -4.07
C LYS A 304 -8.00 15.77 -4.23
N ILE A 305 -9.11 15.11 -3.91
CA ILE A 305 -9.28 13.67 -4.16
C ILE A 305 -9.61 13.41 -5.65
N ASN A 306 -9.04 12.35 -6.20
CA ASN A 306 -9.35 11.82 -7.53
C ASN A 306 -9.56 10.29 -7.51
N THR A 307 -9.85 9.69 -8.66
CA THR A 307 -10.12 8.24 -8.77
C THR A 307 -8.94 7.38 -8.36
N ASP A 308 -7.72 7.76 -8.72
CA ASP A 308 -6.51 6.98 -8.45
C ASP A 308 -6.19 6.98 -6.95
N VAL A 309 -6.37 8.14 -6.29
CA VAL A 309 -6.32 8.26 -4.83
C VAL A 309 -7.35 7.36 -4.14
N CYS A 310 -8.57 7.27 -4.69
CA CYS A 310 -9.60 6.38 -4.12
C CYS A 310 -9.21 4.91 -4.20
N GLU A 311 -8.57 4.47 -5.28
CA GLU A 311 -8.07 3.10 -5.42
C GLU A 311 -6.98 2.82 -4.41
N LYS A 312 -5.93 3.67 -4.37
CA LYS A 312 -4.82 3.56 -3.41
C LYS A 312 -5.33 3.47 -1.96
N MET A 313 -6.23 4.37 -1.57
CA MET A 313 -6.83 4.37 -0.22
C MET A 313 -7.61 3.09 0.07
N SER A 314 -8.45 2.63 -0.87
CA SER A 314 -9.30 1.46 -0.64
C SER A 314 -8.48 0.20 -0.41
N ASP A 315 -7.47 -0.04 -1.23
CA ASP A 315 -6.60 -1.21 -1.14
C ASP A 315 -5.81 -1.19 0.17
N PHE A 316 -5.31 -0.02 0.56
CA PHE A 316 -4.58 0.16 1.82
C PHE A 316 -5.46 -0.07 3.05
N ILE A 317 -6.69 0.44 3.06
CA ILE A 317 -7.65 0.22 4.15
C ILE A 317 -8.04 -1.27 4.24
N GLU A 318 -8.21 -1.95 3.09
CA GLU A 318 -8.50 -3.39 3.06
C GLU A 318 -7.36 -4.20 3.69
N PHE A 319 -6.09 -3.87 3.40
CA PHE A 319 -4.94 -4.49 4.04
C PHE A 319 -4.94 -4.25 5.54
N CYS A 320 -4.99 -3.00 5.98
CA CYS A 320 -4.99 -2.66 7.41
C CYS A 320 -6.11 -3.37 8.16
N SER A 321 -7.32 -3.41 7.58
CA SER A 321 -8.47 -4.10 8.17
C SER A 321 -8.28 -5.61 8.24
N GLY A 322 -7.63 -6.23 7.24
CA GLY A 322 -7.35 -7.66 7.20
C GLY A 322 -6.35 -8.11 8.27
N PHE A 323 -5.37 -7.28 8.57
CA PHE A 323 -4.30 -7.59 9.51
C PHE A 323 -4.40 -6.87 10.85
N SER A 324 -5.57 -6.35 11.19
CA SER A 324 -5.86 -5.66 12.45
C SER A 324 -5.02 -4.40 12.70
N VAL A 325 -4.37 -3.84 11.68
CA VAL A 325 -3.53 -2.64 11.78
C VAL A 325 -4.41 -1.39 11.94
N PRO A 326 -4.27 -0.62 13.03
CA PRO A 326 -4.99 0.65 13.22
C PRO A 326 -4.68 1.66 12.10
N ILE A 327 -5.62 2.55 11.83
CA ILE A 327 -5.50 3.52 10.73
C ILE A 327 -5.50 4.95 11.27
N LEU A 328 -4.46 5.71 10.91
CA LEU A 328 -4.40 7.17 11.05
C LEU A 328 -4.61 7.84 9.69
N THR A 329 -5.59 8.74 9.60
CA THR A 329 -5.72 9.65 8.45
C THR A 329 -5.23 11.04 8.84
N ILE A 330 -4.39 11.65 8.00
CA ILE A 330 -3.92 13.04 8.14
C ILE A 330 -4.58 13.84 7.04
N THR A 331 -5.53 14.69 7.42
CA THR A 331 -6.44 15.38 6.50
C THR A 331 -6.03 16.82 6.29
N ASN A 332 -5.71 17.15 5.03
CA ASN A 332 -5.55 18.51 4.52
C ASN A 332 -6.06 18.55 3.08
N ILE A 333 -7.37 18.84 2.88
CA ILE A 333 -8.03 18.62 1.58
C ILE A 333 -9.12 19.64 1.28
N ASN A 334 -9.26 19.98 0.00
CA ASN A 334 -10.17 21.03 -0.47
C ASN A 334 -11.02 20.56 -1.67
N GLY A 335 -11.70 19.43 -1.51
CA GLY A 335 -12.70 18.95 -2.48
C GLY A 335 -12.23 17.84 -3.40
N ILE A 336 -12.89 17.72 -4.55
CA ILE A 336 -12.71 16.67 -5.55
C ILE A 336 -12.11 17.28 -6.82
N GLU A 337 -11.23 16.56 -7.49
CA GLU A 337 -10.66 16.99 -8.76
C GLU A 337 -11.72 17.00 -9.86
N ALA A 338 -11.85 18.16 -10.55
CA ALA A 338 -12.86 18.37 -11.58
C ALA A 338 -12.25 18.22 -12.99
N ASP A 339 -12.31 17.00 -13.51
CA ASP A 339 -11.94 16.65 -14.88
C ASP A 339 -12.85 15.53 -15.42
N LEU A 340 -12.75 15.21 -16.71
CA LEU A 340 -13.61 14.22 -17.35
C LEU A 340 -13.38 12.78 -16.82
N LYS A 341 -12.15 12.41 -16.44
CA LYS A 341 -11.85 11.10 -15.87
C LYS A 341 -12.59 10.92 -14.55
N ASN A 342 -12.49 11.93 -13.68
CA ASN A 342 -13.15 11.93 -12.38
C ASN A 342 -14.66 12.03 -12.52
N GLU A 343 -15.21 12.94 -13.36
CA GLU A 343 -16.66 13.05 -13.57
C GLU A 343 -17.29 11.70 -13.96
N ASN A 344 -16.62 10.92 -14.81
CA ASN A 344 -17.14 9.62 -15.27
C ASN A 344 -17.00 8.49 -14.24
N ASN A 345 -15.98 8.51 -13.35
CA ASN A 345 -15.59 7.34 -12.57
C ASN A 345 -15.59 7.56 -11.06
N PHE A 346 -15.48 8.80 -10.59
CA PHE A 346 -15.25 9.11 -9.16
C PHE A 346 -16.30 8.51 -8.24
N ALA A 347 -17.59 8.62 -8.57
CA ALA A 347 -18.67 8.12 -7.72
C ALA A 347 -18.56 6.61 -7.44
N ARG A 348 -18.09 5.84 -8.42
CA ARG A 348 -17.86 4.40 -8.29
C ARG A 348 -16.66 4.11 -7.37
N HIS A 349 -15.55 4.79 -7.56
CA HIS A 349 -14.32 4.57 -6.78
C HIS A 349 -14.47 5.05 -5.34
N ILE A 350 -15.05 6.23 -5.12
CA ILE A 350 -15.26 6.75 -3.76
C ILE A 350 -16.26 5.89 -2.97
N SER A 351 -17.22 5.24 -3.63
CA SER A 351 -18.12 4.32 -2.95
C SER A 351 -17.40 3.08 -2.39
N LYS A 352 -16.26 2.68 -2.98
CA LYS A 352 -15.38 1.64 -2.45
C LYS A 352 -14.70 2.14 -1.17
N VAL A 353 -14.14 3.36 -1.17
CA VAL A 353 -13.51 3.98 0.00
C VAL A 353 -14.49 4.07 1.19
N VAL A 354 -15.71 4.57 0.93
CA VAL A 354 -16.76 4.63 1.97
C VAL A 354 -17.04 3.26 2.56
N ARG A 355 -17.15 2.25 1.72
CA ARG A 355 -17.41 0.87 2.14
C ARG A 355 -16.26 0.26 2.94
N THR A 356 -15.02 0.49 2.50
CA THR A 356 -13.85 -0.04 3.20
C THR A 356 -13.68 0.60 4.57
N PHE A 357 -13.79 1.92 4.71
CA PHE A 357 -13.77 2.58 6.02
C PHE A 357 -14.90 2.12 6.94
N THR A 358 -16.12 2.00 6.42
CA THR A 358 -17.28 1.58 7.23
C THR A 358 -17.15 0.14 7.72
N LYS A 359 -16.55 -0.74 6.91
CA LYS A 359 -16.37 -2.16 7.26
C LYS A 359 -15.12 -2.41 8.10
N ALA A 360 -14.12 -1.52 8.04
CA ALA A 360 -12.90 -1.68 8.80
C ALA A 360 -13.18 -1.62 10.30
N LYS A 361 -12.89 -2.74 10.99
CA LYS A 361 -13.11 -2.91 12.43
C LYS A 361 -11.98 -2.40 13.29
N VAL A 362 -10.84 -2.07 12.69
CA VAL A 362 -9.64 -1.56 13.39
C VAL A 362 -9.88 -0.18 14.02
N PRO A 363 -9.06 0.21 15.03
CA PRO A 363 -9.03 1.59 15.51
C PRO A 363 -8.78 2.58 14.37
N LYS A 364 -9.57 3.65 14.32
CA LYS A 364 -9.48 4.67 13.28
C LYS A 364 -9.43 6.05 13.91
N VAL A 365 -8.32 6.74 13.70
CA VAL A 365 -8.12 8.13 14.13
C VAL A 365 -7.99 9.02 12.92
N ASN A 366 -8.63 10.19 12.93
CA ASN A 366 -8.46 11.21 11.91
C ASN A 366 -7.85 12.46 12.55
N LEU A 367 -6.80 13.00 11.95
CA LEU A 367 -6.17 14.27 12.33
C LEU A 367 -6.37 15.29 11.21
N ILE A 368 -7.08 16.39 11.49
CA ILE A 368 -7.26 17.50 10.56
C ILE A 368 -6.21 18.56 10.88
N THR A 369 -5.28 18.81 9.94
CA THR A 369 -4.13 19.69 10.16
C THR A 369 -4.32 21.12 9.64
N ASP A 370 -5.03 21.30 8.52
CA ASP A 370 -5.31 22.62 7.94
C ASP A 370 -6.73 22.70 7.40
N LYS A 371 -7.02 22.10 6.24
CA LYS A 371 -8.31 22.22 5.55
C LYS A 371 -9.03 20.89 5.49
N ALA A 372 -10.36 20.93 5.64
CA ALA A 372 -11.23 19.81 5.39
C ALA A 372 -12.57 20.33 4.83
N PHE A 373 -12.63 20.51 3.49
CA PHE A 373 -13.79 21.14 2.86
C PHE A 373 -14.55 20.22 1.93
N GLY A 374 -15.86 20.44 1.84
CA GLY A 374 -16.76 19.73 0.94
C GLY A 374 -16.95 18.26 1.29
N SER A 375 -17.38 17.47 0.32
CA SER A 375 -17.58 16.03 0.52
C SER A 375 -16.26 15.26 0.78
N SER A 376 -15.10 15.80 0.38
CA SER A 376 -13.80 15.19 0.68
C SER A 376 -13.52 15.12 2.20
N TYR A 377 -14.04 16.07 3.01
CA TYR A 377 -14.04 15.94 4.47
C TYR A 377 -14.66 14.62 4.94
N ILE A 378 -15.78 14.22 4.33
CA ILE A 378 -16.44 12.95 4.70
C ILE A 378 -15.52 11.77 4.37
N TYR A 379 -14.94 11.76 3.17
CA TYR A 379 -14.19 10.64 2.61
C TYR A 379 -12.82 10.40 3.29
N MET A 380 -12.29 11.41 3.97
CA MET A 380 -11.07 11.31 4.76
C MET A 380 -11.37 10.88 6.21
N ASN A 381 -12.02 9.71 6.35
CA ASN A 381 -12.29 9.11 7.66
C ASN A 381 -12.95 10.05 8.67
N SER A 382 -14.07 10.68 8.28
CA SER A 382 -14.84 11.52 9.20
C SER A 382 -15.51 10.70 10.31
N LYS A 383 -15.98 11.37 11.36
CA LYS A 383 -16.79 10.76 12.43
C LYS A 383 -17.98 9.96 11.86
N SER A 384 -18.60 10.45 10.78
CA SER A 384 -19.74 9.80 10.13
C SER A 384 -19.39 8.53 9.38
N LEU A 385 -18.13 8.35 8.94
CA LEU A 385 -17.63 7.11 8.33
C LEU A 385 -17.04 6.13 9.35
N GLY A 386 -17.14 6.45 10.64
CA GLY A 386 -16.75 5.55 11.72
C GLY A 386 -15.33 5.78 12.22
N ALA A 387 -14.77 6.98 12.09
CA ALA A 387 -13.61 7.36 12.89
C ALA A 387 -13.97 7.28 14.38
N ASP A 388 -13.15 6.59 15.15
CA ASP A 388 -13.34 6.47 16.60
C ASP A 388 -13.02 7.80 17.27
N ILE A 389 -11.94 8.44 16.83
CA ILE A 389 -11.49 9.75 17.32
C ILE A 389 -11.19 10.65 16.12
N VAL A 390 -11.66 11.89 16.20
CA VAL A 390 -11.31 12.97 15.27
C VAL A 390 -10.60 14.07 16.06
N LEU A 391 -9.34 14.30 15.71
CA LEU A 391 -8.51 15.38 16.21
C LEU A 391 -8.44 16.50 15.18
N ALA A 392 -8.28 17.72 15.63
CA ALA A 392 -7.98 18.82 14.73
C ALA A 392 -7.04 19.81 15.40
N TRP A 393 -6.17 20.45 14.61
CA TRP A 393 -5.37 21.55 15.09
C TRP A 393 -6.23 22.79 15.33
N ASP A 394 -5.79 23.65 16.22
CA ASP A 394 -6.52 24.83 16.64
C ASP A 394 -6.75 25.86 15.52
N ASN A 395 -5.88 25.89 14.50
CA ASN A 395 -5.97 26.73 13.31
C ASN A 395 -6.68 26.07 12.13
N ALA A 396 -7.11 24.80 12.24
CA ALA A 396 -7.75 24.07 11.15
C ALA A 396 -9.12 24.67 10.76
N GLN A 397 -9.48 24.48 9.50
CA GLN A 397 -10.74 24.95 8.92
C GLN A 397 -11.55 23.76 8.39
N VAL A 398 -12.79 23.66 8.85
CA VAL A 398 -13.70 22.56 8.47
C VAL A 398 -15.03 23.14 8.00
N GLY A 399 -15.51 22.71 6.84
CA GLY A 399 -16.79 23.23 6.33
C GLY A 399 -17.20 22.66 4.98
N THR A 400 -18.34 23.14 4.48
CA THR A 400 -18.85 22.73 3.16
C THR A 400 -18.08 23.36 2.00
N LEU A 401 -17.64 24.61 2.18
CA LEU A 401 -16.89 25.39 1.17
C LEU A 401 -15.98 26.39 1.87
N ASN A 402 -14.95 26.83 1.17
CA ASN A 402 -14.20 28.03 1.56
C ASN A 402 -15.14 29.21 1.68
N ALA A 403 -14.90 30.09 2.66
CA ALA A 403 -15.79 31.19 3.00
C ALA A 403 -16.03 32.15 1.83
N ASP A 404 -14.98 32.48 1.05
CA ASP A 404 -15.10 33.38 -0.11
C ASP A 404 -16.06 32.84 -1.19
N LEU A 405 -16.01 31.54 -1.46
CA LEU A 405 -16.90 30.87 -2.43
C LEU A 405 -18.30 30.72 -1.86
N ALA A 406 -18.43 30.31 -0.59
CA ALA A 406 -19.71 30.17 0.08
C ALA A 406 -20.51 31.48 0.07
N VAL A 407 -19.86 32.59 0.42
CA VAL A 407 -20.50 33.91 0.49
C VAL A 407 -20.90 34.43 -0.90
N LYS A 408 -20.08 34.21 -1.94
CA LYS A 408 -20.45 34.57 -3.32
C LYS A 408 -21.70 33.83 -3.80
N ILE A 409 -21.85 32.56 -3.40
CA ILE A 409 -23.04 31.75 -3.74
C ILE A 409 -24.26 32.18 -2.95
N MET A 410 -24.09 32.48 -1.64
CA MET A 410 -25.19 32.87 -0.76
C MET A 410 -25.70 34.31 -1.02
N TYR A 411 -24.82 35.20 -1.46
CA TYR A 411 -25.09 36.65 -1.65
C TYR A 411 -24.64 37.13 -3.04
N PRO A 412 -25.19 36.58 -4.14
CA PRO A 412 -24.67 36.80 -5.49
C PRO A 412 -24.85 38.26 -6.02
N THR A 413 -25.67 39.03 -5.36
CA THR A 413 -25.96 40.42 -5.78
C THR A 413 -25.29 41.48 -4.93
N GLU A 414 -24.55 41.09 -3.87
CA GLU A 414 -23.92 42.01 -2.95
C GLU A 414 -22.62 42.61 -3.52
N ASN A 415 -22.27 43.80 -3.05
CA ASN A 415 -21.03 44.47 -3.41
C ASN A 415 -19.82 43.84 -2.69
N LEU A 416 -18.62 44.12 -3.20
CA LEU A 416 -17.37 43.52 -2.69
C LEU A 416 -17.11 43.81 -1.20
N ALA A 417 -17.47 45.00 -0.72
CA ALA A 417 -17.27 45.36 0.69
C ALA A 417 -18.14 44.49 1.61
N THR A 418 -19.42 44.35 1.28
CA THR A 418 -20.36 43.48 2.00
C THR A 418 -19.94 42.02 1.92
N LEU A 419 -19.47 41.53 0.76
CA LEU A 419 -18.96 40.16 0.60
C LEU A 419 -17.76 39.90 1.52
N ASN A 420 -16.81 40.82 1.62
CA ASN A 420 -15.65 40.69 2.51
C ASN A 420 -16.04 40.65 4.00
N GLU A 421 -17.07 41.41 4.40
CA GLU A 421 -17.61 41.35 5.76
C GLU A 421 -18.27 39.99 6.04
N LYS A 422 -19.11 39.52 5.13
CA LYS A 422 -19.78 38.22 5.20
C LYS A 422 -18.80 37.05 5.17
N GLU A 423 -17.70 37.16 4.46
CA GLU A 423 -16.64 36.15 4.46
C GLU A 423 -16.01 36.01 5.85
N LYS A 424 -15.68 37.10 6.51
CA LYS A 424 -15.15 37.11 7.89
C LYS A 424 -16.15 36.48 8.87
N GLU A 425 -17.40 36.85 8.72
CA GLU A 425 -18.51 36.32 9.53
C GLU A 425 -18.62 34.79 9.32
N TYR A 426 -18.64 34.33 8.06
CA TYR A 426 -18.74 32.92 7.71
C TYR A 426 -17.54 32.11 8.22
N LYS A 427 -16.31 32.62 8.05
CA LYS A 427 -15.10 31.96 8.62
C LYS A 427 -15.24 31.76 10.13
N THR A 428 -15.67 32.80 10.85
CA THR A 428 -15.78 32.73 12.31
C THR A 428 -16.89 31.79 12.77
N LEU A 429 -18.03 31.77 12.09
CA LEU A 429 -19.21 31.03 12.53
C LEU A 429 -19.23 29.57 12.02
N GLN A 430 -18.73 29.32 10.81
CA GLN A 430 -18.91 28.02 10.12
C GLN A 430 -17.60 27.28 9.88
N ASN A 431 -16.54 27.94 9.42
CA ASN A 431 -15.30 27.25 9.03
C ASN A 431 -14.32 27.09 10.19
N ASN A 432 -14.55 27.69 11.32
CA ASN A 432 -13.70 27.55 12.50
C ASN A 432 -13.85 26.16 13.11
N VAL A 433 -12.73 25.51 13.42
CA VAL A 433 -12.64 24.18 14.01
C VAL A 433 -13.50 24.03 15.28
N VAL A 434 -13.55 25.08 16.13
CA VAL A 434 -14.35 25.06 17.37
C VAL A 434 -15.85 24.95 17.07
N SER A 435 -16.32 25.51 15.94
CA SER A 435 -17.71 25.36 15.51
C SER A 435 -18.08 23.90 15.20
N ALA A 436 -17.18 23.14 14.55
CA ALA A 436 -17.36 21.72 14.29
C ALA A 436 -17.26 20.88 15.59
N ALA A 437 -16.32 21.23 16.49
CA ALA A 437 -16.14 20.58 17.77
C ALA A 437 -17.37 20.72 18.69
N ARG A 438 -17.96 21.92 18.75
CA ARG A 438 -19.21 22.17 19.52
C ARG A 438 -20.39 21.31 19.06
N ARG A 439 -20.36 20.83 17.81
CA ARG A 439 -21.39 19.96 17.24
C ARG A 439 -21.03 18.48 17.34
N GLY A 440 -19.90 18.12 17.98
CA GLY A 440 -19.50 16.73 18.20
C GLY A 440 -18.84 16.04 17.00
N TYR A 441 -18.45 16.78 15.96
CA TYR A 441 -17.77 16.23 14.80
C TYR A 441 -16.25 16.13 14.98
N ILE A 442 -15.71 16.84 15.96
CA ILE A 442 -14.29 16.80 16.38
C ILE A 442 -14.28 16.52 17.88
N ASP A 443 -13.56 15.47 18.28
CA ASP A 443 -13.52 15.03 19.68
C ASP A 443 -12.56 15.89 20.49
N LYS A 444 -11.45 16.35 19.90
CA LYS A 444 -10.47 17.20 20.58
C LYS A 444 -9.74 18.14 19.61
N VAL A 445 -9.63 19.39 20.01
CA VAL A 445 -8.75 20.39 19.39
C VAL A 445 -7.43 20.38 20.14
N ILE A 446 -6.32 20.27 19.41
CA ILE A 446 -4.98 20.14 19.96
C ILE A 446 -4.01 21.17 19.38
N SER A 447 -2.93 21.47 20.11
CA SER A 447 -1.79 22.20 19.57
C SER A 447 -1.01 21.31 18.61
N PRO A 448 -0.52 21.84 17.47
CA PRO A 448 0.24 21.04 16.50
C PRO A 448 1.43 20.27 17.10
N GLU A 449 2.20 20.89 17.97
CA GLU A 449 3.38 20.32 18.61
C GLU A 449 3.08 19.10 19.51
N ASP A 450 1.84 19.01 20.02
CA ASP A 450 1.37 17.92 20.89
C ASP A 450 0.82 16.72 20.13
N THR A 451 0.83 16.74 18.80
CA THR A 451 0.17 15.77 17.92
C THR A 451 0.57 14.32 18.29
N ARG A 452 1.88 14.02 18.35
CA ARG A 452 2.38 12.67 18.58
C ARG A 452 1.85 12.07 19.90
N LYS A 453 1.94 12.78 21.01
CA LYS A 453 1.48 12.27 22.30
C LYS A 453 -0.02 11.98 22.36
N TYR A 454 -0.84 12.80 21.67
CA TYR A 454 -2.29 12.54 21.60
C TYR A 454 -2.60 11.34 20.70
N LEU A 455 -1.89 11.16 19.59
CA LEU A 455 -2.05 10.00 18.73
C LEU A 455 -1.72 8.72 19.51
N ILE A 456 -0.60 8.66 20.20
CA ILE A 456 -0.24 7.53 21.05
C ILE A 456 -1.33 7.25 22.08
N ALA A 457 -1.74 8.25 22.85
CA ALA A 457 -2.74 8.07 23.90
C ALA A 457 -4.08 7.54 23.36
N PHE A 458 -4.54 8.00 22.19
CA PHE A 458 -5.78 7.52 21.61
C PHE A 458 -5.67 6.14 20.99
N PHE A 459 -4.56 5.78 20.35
CA PHE A 459 -4.36 4.43 19.84
C PHE A 459 -4.23 3.41 20.98
N GLU A 460 -3.54 3.75 22.07
CA GLU A 460 -3.49 2.92 23.27
C GLU A 460 -4.88 2.73 23.91
N MET A 461 -5.66 3.82 24.03
CA MET A 461 -7.04 3.73 24.52
C MET A 461 -7.91 2.83 23.65
N LEU A 462 -7.70 2.84 22.33
CA LEU A 462 -8.48 2.07 21.36
C LEU A 462 -7.94 0.67 21.12
N TYR A 463 -6.81 0.28 21.70
CA TYR A 463 -6.15 -1.00 21.45
C TYR A 463 -7.07 -2.22 21.63
N SER A 464 -7.85 -2.23 22.69
CA SER A 464 -8.79 -3.31 23.00
C SER A 464 -10.19 -3.11 22.37
N LYS A 465 -10.28 -2.29 21.30
CA LYS A 465 -11.57 -2.02 20.64
C LYS A 465 -12.23 -3.29 20.17
N GLU A 466 -13.38 -3.63 20.79
CA GLU A 466 -14.29 -4.65 20.30
C GLU A 466 -15.32 -4.02 19.36
N CYS A 467 -15.55 -4.65 18.23
CA CYS A 467 -16.63 -4.22 17.34
C CYS A 467 -17.92 -4.90 17.77
N PHE A 468 -18.83 -4.14 18.32
CA PHE A 468 -20.22 -4.59 18.46
C PHE A 468 -20.81 -4.77 17.06
N GLU A 469 -21.30 -5.99 16.78
CA GLU A 469 -22.04 -6.31 15.54
C GLU A 469 -23.39 -5.60 15.50
#